data_458c4f94205782a7329d4f235ffff880
#
_entry.id   458c4f94205782a7329d4f235ffff880
#
_cell.length_a   1.000
_cell.length_b   1.000
_cell.length_c   1.000
_cell.angle_alpha   90.00
_cell.angle_beta   90.00
_cell.angle_gamma   90.00
#
_symmetry.space_group_name_H-M   'P 1'
#
loop_
_entity.id
_entity.type
_entity.pdbx_description
1 polymer ?
#
loop_
_entity_poly.entity_id
_entity_poly.type
_entity_poly.pdbx_seq_one_letter_code
_entity_poly.pdbx_strand_id
1 'polypeptide(L)'
;MQGKHSRAGVECRVVAVVVLCCSLLAYSVLATVLLFRQPQTATISFRTRPSYLLSSIEDLFDFITVTTVNCSNSQVIPGSSVLETEDRMISGHEGTYICLDALPETPTQESCRIYSFGINRNDIKFETVMGQRGCRVHLLMANTEYSYSRLKPNVYLYPLELTVSPSLNNYTLDGFLDLLTHMWKPIHYVKTTTRGSEWTFLKTLYLSGYEAYTHVKQIRLLLHLPYATDDHFKDLESLYHLLLGLEYYGYRLVHSRPIPGSIYHIHNLQRHVATKYETVWIRE
;
A
#
# COMPACT_ATOMS: atom_id res chain seq x y z
N MET A 1 45.64 -68.00 38.05
CA MET A 1 45.21 -67.53 36.77
C MET A 1 43.70 -67.39 36.77
N GLN A 2 43.18 -66.23 37.09
CA GLN A 2 41.72 -65.98 37.06
C GLN A 2 41.46 -64.45 36.89
N GLY A 3 40.61 -64.08 35.93
CA GLY A 3 39.80 -62.90 36.01
C GLY A 3 40.32 -61.62 35.35
N LYS A 4 40.39 -61.55 34.01
CA LYS A 4 40.57 -60.29 33.24
C LYS A 4 39.59 -60.07 32.07
N HIS A 5 38.51 -60.85 31.98
CA HIS A 5 37.62 -60.79 30.83
C HIS A 5 36.25 -60.09 31.04
N SER A 6 35.96 -59.45 32.17
CA SER A 6 34.62 -58.99 32.46
C SER A 6 34.38 -57.44 32.35
N ARG A 7 35.42 -56.61 32.27
CA ARG A 7 35.21 -55.13 32.22
C ARG A 7 34.97 -54.55 30.84
N ALA A 8 35.58 -55.09 29.80
CA ALA A 8 35.46 -54.53 28.45
C ALA A 8 34.04 -54.67 27.84
N GLY A 9 33.29 -55.70 28.20
CA GLY A 9 31.94 -55.91 27.68
C GLY A 9 30.87 -54.99 28.26
N VAL A 10 31.08 -54.46 29.47
CA VAL A 10 30.14 -53.56 30.13
C VAL A 10 30.30 -52.13 29.62
N GLU A 11 31.54 -51.68 29.40
CA GLU A 11 31.80 -50.34 28.83
C GLU A 11 31.28 -50.18 27.41
N CYS A 12 31.42 -51.22 26.58
CA CYS A 12 30.90 -51.16 25.21
C CYS A 12 29.37 -51.10 25.13
N ARG A 13 28.67 -51.76 26.07
CA ARG A 13 27.21 -51.70 26.14
C ARG A 13 26.69 -50.33 26.66
N VAL A 14 27.39 -49.74 27.61
CA VAL A 14 27.02 -48.41 28.15
C VAL A 14 27.19 -47.33 27.06
N VAL A 15 28.30 -47.35 26.30
CA VAL A 15 28.53 -46.41 25.19
C VAL A 15 27.47 -46.57 24.11
N ALA A 16 27.10 -47.79 23.72
CA ALA A 16 26.05 -48.05 22.72
C ALA A 16 24.69 -47.52 23.18
N VAL A 17 24.31 -47.69 24.44
CA VAL A 17 23.03 -47.16 24.98
C VAL A 17 23.03 -45.64 25.00
N VAL A 18 24.13 -44.99 25.42
CA VAL A 18 24.24 -43.52 25.44
C VAL A 18 24.13 -42.96 24.03
N VAL A 19 24.80 -43.53 23.04
CA VAL A 19 24.71 -43.10 21.63
C VAL A 19 23.28 -43.26 21.10
N LEU A 20 22.60 -44.35 21.42
CA LEU A 20 21.21 -44.56 21.02
C LEU A 20 20.25 -43.56 21.65
N CYS A 21 20.42 -43.26 22.94
CA CYS A 21 19.60 -42.23 23.62
C CYS A 21 19.83 -40.83 23.06
N CYS A 22 21.08 -40.45 22.76
CA CYS A 22 21.40 -39.17 22.16
C CYS A 22 20.82 -39.02 20.73
N SER A 23 20.85 -40.11 19.93
CA SER A 23 20.26 -40.09 18.60
C SER A 23 18.74 -40.00 18.63
N LEU A 24 18.07 -40.67 19.57
CA LEU A 24 16.60 -40.55 19.77
C LEU A 24 16.20 -39.17 20.24
N LEU A 25 16.95 -38.53 21.13
CA LEU A 25 16.73 -37.18 21.58
C LEU A 25 16.93 -36.18 20.42
N ALA A 26 17.96 -36.30 19.64
CA ALA A 26 18.20 -35.47 18.44
C ALA A 26 17.08 -35.63 17.42
N TYR A 27 16.57 -36.84 17.21
CA TYR A 27 15.46 -37.12 16.29
C TYR A 27 14.13 -36.49 16.81
N SER A 28 13.88 -36.57 18.13
CA SER A 28 12.69 -35.97 18.72
C SER A 28 12.71 -34.44 18.65
N VAL A 29 13.87 -33.80 18.87
CA VAL A 29 14.02 -32.33 18.72
C VAL A 29 13.88 -31.91 17.24
N LEU A 30 14.46 -32.70 16.31
CA LEU A 30 14.32 -32.40 14.87
C LEU A 30 12.86 -32.56 14.40
N ALA A 31 12.18 -33.60 14.87
CA ALA A 31 10.76 -33.83 14.55
C ALA A 31 9.85 -32.71 15.13
N THR A 32 10.11 -32.26 16.36
CA THR A 32 9.38 -31.11 16.90
C THR A 32 9.66 -29.82 16.12
N VAL A 33 10.89 -29.52 15.77
CA VAL A 33 11.23 -28.34 14.94
C VAL A 33 10.57 -28.41 13.55
N LEU A 34 10.50 -29.60 12.94
CA LEU A 34 9.83 -29.80 11.65
C LEU A 34 8.30 -29.71 11.78
N LEU A 35 7.70 -30.15 12.87
CA LEU A 35 6.26 -30.04 13.13
C LEU A 35 5.85 -28.60 13.45
N PHE A 36 6.72 -27.80 14.09
CA PHE A 36 6.46 -26.37 14.30
C PHE A 36 6.80 -25.49 13.09
N ARG A 37 7.51 -26.00 12.08
CA ARG A 37 7.65 -25.40 10.76
C ARG A 37 6.55 -25.83 9.79
N GLN A 38 5.30 -25.93 10.24
CA GLN A 38 4.24 -25.88 9.27
C GLN A 38 4.31 -24.51 8.58
N PRO A 39 4.42 -24.45 7.24
CA PRO A 39 4.22 -23.19 6.55
C PRO A 39 2.85 -22.73 7.01
N GLN A 40 2.79 -21.52 7.59
CA GLN A 40 1.52 -20.84 7.71
C GLN A 40 1.01 -20.73 6.27
N THR A 41 0.17 -21.68 5.88
CA THR A 41 -0.67 -21.50 4.71
C THR A 41 -1.47 -20.25 5.01
N ALA A 42 -1.02 -19.13 4.44
CA ALA A 42 -1.83 -17.94 4.39
C ALA A 42 -3.16 -18.41 3.82
N THR A 43 -4.18 -18.48 4.66
CA THR A 43 -5.55 -18.67 4.24
C THR A 43 -5.84 -17.45 3.40
N ILE A 44 -5.71 -17.59 2.08
CA ILE A 44 -6.22 -16.61 1.13
C ILE A 44 -7.72 -16.64 1.37
N SER A 45 -8.21 -15.70 2.17
CA SER A 45 -9.62 -15.47 2.30
C SER A 45 -10.05 -14.93 0.93
N PHE A 46 -10.59 -15.81 0.10
CA PHE A 46 -11.25 -15.38 -1.12
C PHE A 46 -12.41 -14.49 -0.69
N ARG A 47 -12.21 -13.20 -0.82
CA ARG A 47 -13.27 -12.23 -0.66
C ARG A 47 -14.35 -12.60 -1.69
N THR A 48 -15.57 -12.89 -1.22
CA THR A 48 -16.75 -12.93 -2.09
C THR A 48 -16.76 -11.61 -2.87
N ARG A 49 -17.11 -11.65 -4.16
CA ARG A 49 -17.25 -10.44 -4.98
C ARG A 49 -17.96 -9.37 -4.18
N PRO A 50 -17.41 -8.16 -4.07
CA PRO A 50 -18.05 -7.09 -3.31
C PRO A 50 -19.47 -6.86 -3.86
N SER A 51 -20.42 -6.67 -2.97
CA SER A 51 -21.78 -6.30 -3.36
C SER A 51 -21.74 -4.94 -4.05
N TYR A 52 -22.53 -4.77 -5.11
CA TYR A 52 -22.70 -3.45 -5.72
C TYR A 52 -23.32 -2.45 -4.75
N LEU A 53 -24.15 -2.92 -3.84
CA LEU A 53 -24.77 -2.09 -2.79
C LEU A 53 -23.97 -2.26 -1.48
N LEU A 54 -23.67 -1.16 -0.84
CA LEU A 54 -23.14 -1.16 0.51
C LEU A 54 -24.25 -1.58 1.46
N SER A 55 -24.16 -2.77 2.05
CA SER A 55 -25.20 -3.31 2.93
C SER A 55 -25.04 -2.84 4.37
N SER A 56 -23.78 -2.56 4.78
CA SER A 56 -23.44 -2.09 6.12
C SER A 56 -22.16 -1.26 6.12
N ILE A 57 -21.93 -0.53 7.19
CA ILE A 57 -20.68 0.22 7.40
C ILE A 57 -19.50 -0.75 7.52
N GLU A 58 -19.70 -1.93 8.09
CA GLU A 58 -18.67 -2.98 8.18
C GLU A 58 -18.15 -3.38 6.80
N ASP A 59 -19.05 -3.54 5.83
CA ASP A 59 -18.68 -3.93 4.46
C ASP A 59 -17.69 -2.96 3.82
N LEU A 60 -17.87 -1.65 4.07
CA LEU A 60 -16.93 -0.64 3.61
C LEU A 60 -15.55 -0.84 4.26
N PHE A 61 -15.51 -0.99 5.60
CA PHE A 61 -14.23 -1.15 6.30
C PHE A 61 -13.55 -2.47 5.93
N ASP A 62 -14.29 -3.54 5.73
CA ASP A 62 -13.73 -4.80 5.24
C ASP A 62 -13.21 -4.63 3.80
N PHE A 63 -13.94 -3.86 2.97
CA PHE A 63 -13.53 -3.57 1.60
C PHE A 63 -12.19 -2.84 1.53
N ILE A 64 -11.93 -1.89 2.39
CA ILE A 64 -10.72 -1.08 2.38
C ILE A 64 -9.58 -1.64 3.25
N THR A 65 -9.83 -2.67 4.07
CA THR A 65 -8.80 -3.21 4.99
C THR A 65 -8.34 -4.62 4.65
N VAL A 66 -9.18 -5.43 4.00
CA VAL A 66 -8.83 -6.81 3.63
C VAL A 66 -8.10 -6.81 2.29
N THR A 67 -6.79 -7.08 2.32
CA THR A 67 -5.98 -7.19 1.10
C THR A 67 -6.40 -8.41 0.28
N THR A 68 -6.43 -8.25 -1.04
CA THR A 68 -6.90 -9.28 -1.98
C THR A 68 -5.77 -9.93 -2.76
N VAL A 69 -4.60 -9.30 -2.78
CA VAL A 69 -3.36 -9.79 -3.43
C VAL A 69 -2.15 -9.48 -2.59
N ASN A 70 -1.06 -10.19 -2.82
CA ASN A 70 0.22 -9.97 -2.16
C ASN A 70 1.23 -9.34 -3.12
N CYS A 71 2.08 -8.46 -2.61
CA CYS A 71 3.27 -7.97 -3.28
C CYS A 71 4.48 -8.76 -2.77
N SER A 72 5.23 -9.38 -3.69
CA SER A 72 6.39 -10.21 -3.33
C SER A 72 7.57 -9.35 -2.88
N ASN A 73 7.72 -8.18 -3.48
CA ASN A 73 8.80 -7.24 -3.17
C ASN A 73 8.22 -5.87 -2.86
N SER A 74 7.96 -5.61 -1.59
CA SER A 74 7.40 -4.34 -1.13
C SER A 74 8.38 -3.54 -0.28
N GLN A 75 8.21 -2.22 -0.24
CA GLN A 75 8.99 -1.33 0.59
C GLN A 75 8.11 -0.23 1.18
N VAL A 76 8.43 0.19 2.41
CA VAL A 76 7.92 1.43 3.00
C VAL A 76 9.04 2.47 2.93
N ILE A 77 8.83 3.53 2.16
CA ILE A 77 9.75 4.67 2.08
C ILE A 77 9.37 5.65 3.17
N PRO A 78 10.25 5.90 4.16
CA PRO A 78 9.93 6.78 5.29
C PRO A 78 9.49 8.16 4.80
N GLY A 79 8.41 8.71 5.36
CA GLY A 79 7.96 10.08 5.16
C GLY A 79 8.82 11.09 5.94
N SER A 80 8.58 12.38 5.73
CA SER A 80 9.01 13.38 6.71
C SER A 80 8.15 13.21 7.97
N SER A 81 8.77 13.33 9.14
CA SER A 81 8.11 13.16 10.44
C SER A 81 7.11 14.26 10.81
N VAL A 82 6.87 15.21 9.89
CA VAL A 82 6.01 16.38 10.11
C VAL A 82 4.87 16.34 9.12
N LEU A 83 3.72 15.82 9.53
CA LEU A 83 2.44 16.27 8.99
C LEU A 83 1.99 17.44 9.85
N GLU A 84 2.10 18.63 9.32
CA GLU A 84 1.29 19.75 9.78
C GLU A 84 -0.15 19.43 9.41
N THR A 85 -0.90 18.88 10.36
CA THR A 85 -2.36 18.97 10.31
C THR A 85 -2.72 20.22 11.07
N GLU A 86 -3.72 20.98 10.57
CA GLU A 86 -4.22 22.22 11.21
C GLU A 86 -4.58 22.07 12.69
N ASP A 87 -4.66 20.84 13.23
CA ASP A 87 -5.09 20.56 14.60
C ASP A 87 -4.07 19.90 15.54
N ARG A 88 -3.05 19.19 15.08
CA ARG A 88 -1.96 18.62 15.92
C ARG A 88 -0.83 18.00 15.09
N MET A 89 0.42 18.17 15.55
CA MET A 89 1.54 17.34 15.12
C MET A 89 1.28 15.88 15.45
N ILE A 90 0.88 15.09 14.44
CA ILE A 90 0.85 13.63 14.57
C ILE A 90 2.23 13.13 14.14
N SER A 91 3.11 12.96 15.12
CA SER A 91 4.35 12.19 14.94
C SER A 91 3.98 10.76 14.64
N GLY A 92 4.22 10.27 13.43
CA GLY A 92 3.94 8.86 13.14
C GLY A 92 3.60 8.50 11.71
N HIS A 93 3.98 9.30 10.71
CA HIS A 93 3.91 8.80 9.34
C HIS A 93 5.07 7.82 9.11
N GLU A 94 4.75 6.54 9.24
CA GLU A 94 5.68 5.43 9.01
C GLU A 94 6.17 5.33 7.55
N GLY A 95 5.79 6.27 6.68
CA GLY A 95 6.23 6.32 5.30
C GLY A 95 5.14 5.94 4.28
N THR A 96 5.54 5.87 3.02
CA THR A 96 4.68 5.52 1.87
C THR A 96 5.00 4.11 1.43
N TYR A 97 3.98 3.23 1.41
CA TYR A 97 4.11 1.87 0.89
C TYR A 97 4.20 1.89 -0.65
N ILE A 98 5.06 1.05 -1.20
CA ILE A 98 5.18 0.80 -2.63
C ILE A 98 5.42 -0.68 -2.90
N CYS A 99 4.72 -1.25 -3.88
CA CYS A 99 5.01 -2.56 -4.42
C CYS A 99 6.00 -2.42 -5.58
N LEU A 100 7.19 -2.95 -5.40
CA LEU A 100 8.27 -2.86 -6.39
C LEU A 100 8.04 -3.78 -7.59
N ASP A 101 7.22 -4.83 -7.44
CA ASP A 101 6.84 -5.74 -8.53
C ASP A 101 6.10 -4.99 -9.67
N ALA A 102 5.45 -3.87 -9.35
CA ALA A 102 4.78 -3.01 -10.32
C ALA A 102 5.71 -1.99 -11.02
N LEU A 103 6.99 -1.95 -10.65
CA LEU A 103 7.99 -1.09 -11.26
C LEU A 103 8.84 -1.86 -12.29
N PRO A 104 9.50 -1.17 -13.25
CA PRO A 104 10.55 -1.77 -14.06
C PRO A 104 11.71 -2.27 -13.19
N GLU A 105 12.36 -3.37 -13.56
CA GLU A 105 13.54 -3.90 -12.84
C GLU A 105 14.67 -2.87 -12.75
N THR A 106 14.92 -2.15 -13.83
CA THR A 106 15.89 -1.04 -13.91
C THR A 106 15.17 0.25 -14.27
N PRO A 107 14.69 1.01 -13.28
CA PRO A 107 13.96 2.25 -13.53
C PRO A 107 14.83 3.30 -14.21
N THR A 108 14.31 3.92 -15.27
CA THR A 108 14.88 5.09 -15.95
C THR A 108 13.80 6.16 -16.10
N GLN A 109 14.18 7.40 -16.42
CA GLN A 109 13.20 8.47 -16.65
C GLN A 109 12.21 8.15 -17.77
N GLU A 110 12.57 7.30 -18.71
CA GLU A 110 11.72 6.90 -19.82
C GLU A 110 10.84 5.69 -19.48
N SER A 111 11.37 4.75 -18.71
CA SER A 111 10.68 3.51 -18.36
C SER A 111 9.86 3.59 -17.07
N CYS A 112 10.11 4.56 -16.18
CA CYS A 112 9.43 4.68 -14.89
C CYS A 112 8.86 6.09 -14.68
N ARG A 113 7.51 6.20 -14.52
CA ARG A 113 6.80 7.46 -14.26
C ARG A 113 5.97 7.37 -13.01
N ILE A 114 6.07 8.41 -12.19
CA ILE A 114 5.34 8.55 -10.92
C ILE A 114 4.65 9.90 -10.91
N TYR A 115 3.40 9.91 -10.46
CA TYR A 115 2.60 11.12 -10.27
C TYR A 115 2.20 11.24 -8.82
N SER A 116 2.39 12.42 -8.26
CA SER A 116 2.00 12.73 -6.88
C SER A 116 1.12 13.97 -6.85
N PHE A 117 -0.09 13.82 -6.31
CA PHE A 117 -1.12 14.85 -6.26
C PHE A 117 -1.35 15.33 -4.83
N GLY A 118 -1.59 16.63 -4.65
CA GLY A 118 -1.93 17.22 -3.37
C GLY A 118 -0.81 17.17 -2.35
N ILE A 119 0.43 17.38 -2.75
CA ILE A 119 1.60 17.27 -1.90
C ILE A 119 1.94 18.59 -1.25
N ASN A 120 2.42 18.54 0.01
CA ASN A 120 3.13 19.64 0.62
C ASN A 120 4.61 19.63 0.16
N ARG A 121 5.13 20.77 -0.29
CA ARG A 121 6.52 20.93 -0.75
C ARG A 121 7.55 20.44 0.27
N ASN A 122 7.22 20.51 1.54
CA ASN A 122 8.11 20.10 2.63
C ASN A 122 8.16 18.58 2.83
N ASP A 123 7.23 17.81 2.22
CA ASP A 123 7.17 16.35 2.33
C ASP A 123 7.30 15.66 0.96
N ILE A 124 8.46 15.82 0.33
CA ILE A 124 8.79 15.19 -0.96
C ILE A 124 9.85 14.08 -0.82
N LYS A 125 9.93 13.44 0.35
CA LYS A 125 10.96 12.42 0.60
C LYS A 125 10.75 11.18 -0.27
N PHE A 126 9.51 10.69 -0.37
CA PHE A 126 9.15 9.58 -1.26
C PHE A 126 9.56 9.90 -2.70
N GLU A 127 9.18 11.06 -3.20
CA GLU A 127 9.43 11.53 -4.55
C GLU A 127 10.92 11.67 -4.83
N THR A 128 11.67 12.17 -3.85
CA THR A 128 13.13 12.30 -3.94
C THR A 128 13.80 10.92 -4.06
N VAL A 129 13.39 9.95 -3.23
CA VAL A 129 13.92 8.58 -3.27
C VAL A 129 13.59 7.91 -4.61
N MET A 130 12.38 8.09 -5.13
CA MET A 130 11.98 7.51 -6.41
C MET A 130 12.71 8.18 -7.59
N GLY A 131 12.95 9.49 -7.51
CA GLY A 131 13.79 10.21 -8.48
C GLY A 131 15.24 9.72 -8.49
N GLN A 132 15.81 9.44 -7.32
CA GLN A 132 17.16 8.86 -7.16
C GLN A 132 17.24 7.42 -7.71
N ARG A 133 16.15 6.66 -7.65
CA ARG A 133 16.05 5.33 -8.28
C ARG A 133 15.95 5.36 -9.80
N GLY A 134 15.86 6.55 -10.42
CA GLY A 134 15.79 6.73 -11.86
C GLY A 134 14.40 7.04 -12.40
N CYS A 135 13.33 6.96 -11.60
CA CYS A 135 11.99 7.30 -12.05
C CYS A 135 11.86 8.81 -12.33
N ARG A 136 11.09 9.17 -13.36
CA ARG A 136 10.63 10.54 -13.55
C ARG A 136 9.40 10.79 -12.68
N VAL A 137 9.50 11.75 -11.78
CA VAL A 137 8.46 12.05 -10.79
C VAL A 137 7.84 13.40 -11.09
N HIS A 138 6.53 13.44 -11.21
CA HIS A 138 5.70 14.62 -11.49
C HIS A 138 4.88 14.96 -10.25
N LEU A 139 5.10 16.15 -9.68
CA LEU A 139 4.39 16.69 -8.53
C LEU A 139 3.38 17.73 -9.00
N LEU A 140 2.12 17.55 -8.64
CA LEU A 140 1.07 18.54 -8.87
C LEU A 140 0.66 19.18 -7.54
N MET A 141 0.77 20.50 -7.49
CA MET A 141 0.44 21.30 -6.31
C MET A 141 -0.42 22.50 -6.72
N ALA A 142 -1.60 22.61 -6.11
CA ALA A 142 -2.53 23.70 -6.31
C ALA A 142 -2.06 25.03 -5.66
N ASN A 143 -0.86 25.50 -5.98
CA ASN A 143 -0.38 26.78 -5.45
C ASN A 143 0.15 27.66 -6.57
N THR A 144 -0.52 28.80 -6.78
CA THR A 144 -0.19 29.79 -7.82
C THR A 144 1.10 30.55 -7.56
N GLU A 145 1.68 30.51 -6.35
CA GLU A 145 2.94 31.15 -6.01
C GLU A 145 4.16 30.42 -6.60
N TYR A 146 3.97 29.15 -7.03
CA TYR A 146 5.05 28.39 -7.64
C TYR A 146 5.00 28.44 -9.16
N SER A 147 6.15 28.42 -9.77
CA SER A 147 6.31 28.18 -11.21
C SER A 147 6.78 26.74 -11.43
N TYR A 148 6.58 26.24 -12.65
CA TYR A 148 7.22 24.97 -13.06
C TYR A 148 8.69 24.96 -12.69
N SER A 149 9.14 23.93 -12.00
CA SER A 149 10.53 23.83 -11.56
C SER A 149 10.97 22.38 -11.36
N ARG A 150 12.27 22.15 -11.53
CA ARG A 150 12.91 20.90 -11.15
C ARG A 150 13.39 21.02 -9.70
N LEU A 151 12.73 20.36 -8.77
CA LEU A 151 13.04 20.43 -7.34
C LEU A 151 14.25 19.59 -6.95
N LYS A 152 14.38 18.40 -7.56
CA LYS A 152 15.45 17.42 -7.33
C LYS A 152 15.79 16.73 -8.65
N PRO A 153 16.88 15.97 -8.75
CA PRO A 153 17.10 15.11 -9.91
C PRO A 153 15.86 14.24 -10.18
N ASN A 154 15.35 14.32 -11.41
CA ASN A 154 14.16 13.58 -11.89
C ASN A 154 12.83 13.91 -11.20
N VAL A 155 12.75 14.98 -10.38
CA VAL A 155 11.55 15.43 -9.66
C VAL A 155 11.13 16.80 -10.14
N TYR A 156 9.95 16.90 -10.76
CA TYR A 156 9.43 18.08 -11.44
C TYR A 156 8.13 18.56 -10.78
N LEU A 157 8.06 19.82 -10.44
CA LEU A 157 6.89 20.48 -9.86
C LEU A 157 6.08 21.17 -10.95
N TYR A 158 4.77 20.95 -10.92
CA TYR A 158 3.77 21.63 -11.74
C TYR A 158 2.78 22.36 -10.82
N PRO A 159 2.63 23.70 -10.96
CA PRO A 159 1.68 24.48 -10.16
C PRO A 159 0.26 24.34 -10.73
N LEU A 160 -0.24 23.12 -10.73
CA LEU A 160 -1.51 22.73 -11.34
C LEU A 160 -2.32 21.90 -10.35
N GLU A 161 -3.64 21.97 -10.47
CA GLU A 161 -4.58 21.18 -9.69
C GLU A 161 -5.37 20.22 -10.60
N LEU A 162 -5.62 19.01 -10.11
CA LEU A 162 -6.58 18.11 -10.76
C LEU A 162 -8.01 18.52 -10.40
N THR A 163 -8.85 18.54 -11.42
CA THR A 163 -10.29 18.85 -11.29
C THR A 163 -11.10 17.97 -12.23
N VAL A 164 -12.38 17.80 -11.92
CA VAL A 164 -13.36 17.18 -12.82
C VAL A 164 -13.88 18.16 -13.88
N SER A 165 -13.70 19.47 -13.64
CA SER A 165 -14.14 20.55 -14.55
C SER A 165 -12.96 21.45 -14.87
N PRO A 166 -12.36 21.36 -16.05
CA PRO A 166 -11.13 22.08 -16.40
C PRO A 166 -11.37 23.60 -16.43
N SER A 167 -10.36 24.36 -16.00
CA SER A 167 -10.28 25.82 -16.06
C SER A 167 -8.84 26.24 -16.34
N LEU A 168 -8.53 27.54 -16.31
CA LEU A 168 -7.25 28.08 -16.77
C LEU A 168 -6.01 27.38 -16.15
N ASN A 169 -6.05 27.03 -14.85
CA ASN A 169 -4.93 26.37 -14.13
C ASN A 169 -5.30 24.98 -13.57
N ASN A 170 -6.49 24.48 -13.93
CA ASN A 170 -7.00 23.22 -13.42
C ASN A 170 -7.23 22.28 -14.60
N TYR A 171 -6.72 21.08 -14.48
CA TYR A 171 -6.72 20.09 -15.54
C TYR A 171 -7.47 18.83 -15.10
N THR A 172 -8.18 18.21 -16.03
CA THR A 172 -8.54 16.80 -15.88
C THR A 172 -7.27 15.95 -15.96
N LEU A 173 -7.33 14.71 -15.51
CA LEU A 173 -6.19 13.80 -15.61
C LEU A 173 -5.72 13.68 -17.06
N ASP A 174 -6.64 13.51 -18.03
CA ASP A 174 -6.33 13.42 -19.47
C ASP A 174 -5.67 14.68 -19.99
N GLY A 175 -6.24 15.85 -19.70
CA GLY A 175 -5.67 17.12 -20.12
C GLY A 175 -4.26 17.32 -19.59
N PHE A 176 -3.97 16.86 -18.36
CA PHE A 176 -2.64 16.90 -17.80
C PHE A 176 -1.69 15.89 -18.48
N LEU A 177 -2.15 14.67 -18.73
CA LEU A 177 -1.35 13.66 -19.43
C LEU A 177 -1.07 14.05 -20.88
N ASP A 178 -2.03 14.69 -21.53
CA ASP A 178 -1.85 15.24 -22.90
C ASP A 178 -0.81 16.37 -22.90
N LEU A 179 -0.92 17.32 -21.97
CA LEU A 179 0.07 18.41 -21.80
C LEU A 179 1.51 17.87 -21.68
N LEU A 180 1.69 16.72 -21.03
CA LEU A 180 2.98 16.07 -20.87
C LEU A 180 3.34 15.09 -22.00
N THR A 181 2.47 14.90 -22.97
CA THR A 181 2.58 13.84 -24.02
C THR A 181 2.71 12.43 -23.42
N HIS A 182 1.98 12.17 -22.34
CA HIS A 182 2.02 10.92 -21.59
C HIS A 182 0.73 10.08 -21.67
N MET A 183 -0.23 10.45 -22.52
CA MET A 183 -1.52 9.77 -22.65
C MET A 183 -1.43 8.25 -22.79
N TRP A 184 -0.43 7.77 -23.55
CA TRP A 184 -0.26 6.35 -23.87
C TRP A 184 0.94 5.72 -23.15
N LYS A 185 1.55 6.44 -22.21
CA LYS A 185 2.74 5.96 -21.53
C LYS A 185 2.37 5.33 -20.18
N PRO A 186 3.02 4.22 -19.79
CA PRO A 186 2.73 3.59 -18.50
C PRO A 186 3.07 4.55 -17.34
N ILE A 187 2.14 4.62 -16.40
CA ILE A 187 2.27 5.31 -15.12
C ILE A 187 2.43 4.23 -14.05
N HIS A 188 3.60 4.17 -13.43
CA HIS A 188 3.93 3.07 -12.54
C HIS A 188 3.39 3.26 -11.11
N TYR A 189 3.26 4.51 -10.70
CA TYR A 189 2.73 4.83 -9.37
C TYR A 189 2.01 6.18 -9.38
N VAL A 190 0.84 6.20 -8.78
CA VAL A 190 0.10 7.43 -8.47
C VAL A 190 -0.05 7.53 -6.97
N LYS A 191 0.24 8.71 -6.42
CA LYS A 191 0.11 9.03 -4.99
C LYS A 191 -0.82 10.21 -4.81
N THR A 192 -1.81 10.09 -3.92
CA THR A 192 -2.64 11.19 -3.43
C THR A 192 -2.36 11.44 -1.95
N THR A 193 -2.32 12.69 -1.50
CA THR A 193 -1.88 13.01 -0.13
C THR A 193 -2.80 13.96 0.61
N THR A 194 -3.35 15.01 -0.01
CA THR A 194 -4.22 15.98 0.66
C THR A 194 -5.67 15.54 0.66
N ARG A 195 -6.40 15.94 1.69
CA ARG A 195 -7.82 15.66 1.86
C ARG A 195 -8.63 16.10 0.63
N GLY A 196 -9.37 15.16 0.06
CA GLY A 196 -10.19 15.35 -1.12
C GLY A 196 -9.49 15.09 -2.45
N SER A 197 -8.14 15.14 -2.52
CA SER A 197 -7.40 14.86 -3.75
C SER A 197 -7.58 13.41 -4.22
N GLU A 198 -7.74 12.47 -3.30
CA GLU A 198 -8.03 11.08 -3.60
C GLU A 198 -9.35 10.89 -4.35
N TRP A 199 -10.39 11.60 -3.91
CA TRP A 199 -11.72 11.52 -4.53
C TRP A 199 -11.75 12.23 -5.88
N THR A 200 -11.10 13.39 -5.97
CA THR A 200 -10.95 14.11 -7.24
C THR A 200 -10.16 13.27 -8.24
N PHE A 201 -9.06 12.66 -7.81
CA PHE A 201 -8.28 11.76 -8.66
C PHE A 201 -9.12 10.60 -9.19
N LEU A 202 -9.86 9.89 -8.32
CA LEU A 202 -10.72 8.78 -8.75
C LEU A 202 -11.80 9.25 -9.74
N LYS A 203 -12.46 10.38 -9.46
CA LYS A 203 -13.46 10.95 -10.38
C LYS A 203 -12.85 11.30 -11.73
N THR A 204 -11.70 11.97 -11.75
CA THR A 204 -11.02 12.30 -13.01
C THR A 204 -10.55 11.06 -13.76
N LEU A 205 -10.04 10.07 -13.03
CA LEU A 205 -9.65 8.79 -13.60
C LEU A 205 -10.85 8.12 -14.29
N TYR A 206 -12.03 8.12 -13.68
CA TYR A 206 -13.25 7.53 -14.26
C TYR A 206 -13.80 8.31 -15.45
N LEU A 207 -13.66 9.63 -15.45
CA LEU A 207 -14.07 10.47 -16.57
C LEU A 207 -13.12 10.35 -17.77
N SER A 208 -11.86 10.02 -17.54
CA SER A 208 -10.84 9.85 -18.57
C SER A 208 -11.04 8.61 -19.45
N GLY A 209 -12.01 7.77 -19.12
CA GLY A 209 -12.33 6.58 -19.88
C GLY A 209 -11.34 5.42 -19.68
N TYR A 210 -11.61 4.32 -20.38
CA TYR A 210 -10.92 3.04 -20.18
C TYR A 210 -9.40 3.11 -20.38
N GLU A 211 -8.93 3.98 -21.25
CA GLU A 211 -7.51 4.01 -21.65
C GLU A 211 -6.58 4.50 -20.52
N ALA A 212 -6.99 5.52 -19.76
CA ALA A 212 -6.18 6.03 -18.66
C ALA A 212 -5.96 4.97 -17.55
N TYR A 213 -6.97 4.13 -17.27
CA TYR A 213 -6.82 3.03 -16.31
C TYR A 213 -5.81 1.99 -16.76
N THR A 214 -5.76 1.69 -18.05
CA THR A 214 -4.87 0.64 -18.55
C THR A 214 -3.40 0.96 -18.38
N HIS A 215 -3.08 2.24 -18.24
CA HIS A 215 -1.70 2.72 -18.13
C HIS A 215 -1.21 2.90 -16.69
N VAL A 216 -2.11 3.04 -15.70
CA VAL A 216 -1.72 3.16 -14.29
C VAL A 216 -1.53 1.78 -13.68
N LYS A 217 -0.32 1.49 -13.16
CA LYS A 217 0.03 0.18 -12.58
C LYS A 217 -0.29 0.08 -11.10
N GLN A 218 -0.10 1.17 -10.36
CA GLN A 218 -0.26 1.20 -8.91
C GLN A 218 -0.83 2.54 -8.46
N ILE A 219 -1.81 2.51 -7.56
CA ILE A 219 -2.48 3.69 -7.00
C ILE A 219 -2.39 3.63 -5.49
N ARG A 220 -1.81 4.65 -4.88
CA ARG A 220 -1.83 4.87 -3.43
C ARG A 220 -2.79 6.01 -3.12
N LEU A 221 -3.77 5.72 -2.29
CA LEU A 221 -4.74 6.69 -1.80
C LEU A 221 -4.56 6.90 -0.30
N LEU A 222 -4.52 8.16 0.12
CA LEU A 222 -4.74 8.52 1.51
C LEU A 222 -6.23 8.85 1.66
N LEU A 223 -7.02 7.85 2.02
CA LEU A 223 -8.46 7.99 2.17
C LEU A 223 -8.79 8.85 3.39
N HIS A 224 -9.65 9.84 3.20
CA HIS A 224 -10.27 10.61 4.28
C HIS A 224 -11.76 10.31 4.28
N LEU A 225 -12.20 9.56 5.28
CA LEU A 225 -13.57 9.14 5.44
C LEU A 225 -14.29 10.03 6.45
N PRO A 226 -15.59 10.33 6.26
CA PRO A 226 -16.40 10.88 7.32
C PRO A 226 -16.49 9.90 8.50
N TYR A 227 -16.94 10.36 9.65
CA TYR A 227 -17.26 9.46 10.76
C TYR A 227 -18.34 8.47 10.33
N ALA A 228 -18.17 7.20 10.70
CA ALA A 228 -19.09 6.13 10.34
C ALA A 228 -20.32 6.18 11.27
N THR A 229 -21.26 7.05 10.93
CA THR A 229 -22.56 7.21 11.59
C THR A 229 -23.67 7.06 10.56
N ASP A 230 -24.88 6.79 11.02
CA ASP A 230 -26.04 6.65 10.13
C ASP A 230 -26.29 7.92 9.30
N ASP A 231 -26.01 9.09 9.86
CA ASP A 231 -26.15 10.37 9.16
C ASP A 231 -25.20 10.50 7.95
N HIS A 232 -24.07 9.80 7.97
CA HIS A 232 -23.07 9.81 6.90
C HIS A 232 -23.10 8.57 6.01
N PHE A 233 -24.09 7.68 6.18
CA PHE A 233 -24.14 6.42 5.43
C PHE A 233 -24.15 6.65 3.91
N LYS A 234 -24.93 7.61 3.42
CA LYS A 234 -24.97 7.95 1.98
C LYS A 234 -23.66 8.48 1.44
N ASP A 235 -22.93 9.24 2.24
CA ASP A 235 -21.61 9.73 1.85
C ASP A 235 -20.64 8.56 1.75
N LEU A 236 -20.64 7.66 2.76
CA LEU A 236 -19.84 6.45 2.78
C LEU A 236 -20.17 5.50 1.61
N GLU A 237 -21.44 5.34 1.27
CA GLU A 237 -21.89 4.57 0.11
C GLU A 237 -21.37 5.18 -1.20
N SER A 238 -21.42 6.51 -1.34
CA SER A 238 -20.88 7.19 -2.52
C SER A 238 -19.37 6.98 -2.67
N LEU A 239 -18.62 7.02 -1.56
CA LEU A 239 -17.19 6.76 -1.54
C LEU A 239 -16.87 5.29 -1.82
N TYR A 240 -17.69 4.36 -1.29
CA TYR A 240 -17.59 2.95 -1.59
C TYR A 240 -17.72 2.67 -3.09
N HIS A 241 -18.69 3.28 -3.78
CA HIS A 241 -18.86 3.12 -5.22
C HIS A 241 -17.65 3.64 -6.01
N LEU A 242 -17.04 4.74 -5.57
CA LEU A 242 -15.79 5.21 -6.20
C LEU A 242 -14.66 4.19 -6.04
N LEU A 243 -14.51 3.59 -4.86
CA LEU A 243 -13.49 2.57 -4.62
C LEU A 243 -13.80 1.25 -5.34
N LEU A 244 -15.08 0.85 -5.40
CA LEU A 244 -15.53 -0.33 -6.14
C LEU A 244 -15.17 -0.23 -7.63
N GLY A 245 -15.19 0.99 -8.19
CA GLY A 245 -14.72 1.25 -9.54
C GLY A 245 -13.28 0.79 -9.78
N LEU A 246 -12.39 0.87 -8.79
CA LEU A 246 -11.02 0.35 -8.92
C LEU A 246 -11.02 -1.16 -9.18
N GLU A 247 -11.79 -1.94 -8.41
CA GLU A 247 -11.89 -3.39 -8.64
C GLU A 247 -12.50 -3.73 -10.01
N TYR A 248 -13.49 -2.95 -10.45
CA TYR A 248 -14.10 -3.10 -11.77
C TYR A 248 -13.06 -2.92 -12.89
N TYR A 249 -12.13 -1.98 -12.73
CA TYR A 249 -11.03 -1.74 -13.68
C TYR A 249 -9.80 -2.63 -13.48
N GLY A 250 -9.91 -3.67 -12.66
CA GLY A 250 -8.87 -4.69 -12.50
C GLY A 250 -7.83 -4.38 -11.42
N TYR A 251 -8.06 -3.36 -10.58
CA TYR A 251 -7.18 -3.11 -9.43
C TYR A 251 -7.53 -4.04 -8.26
N ARG A 252 -6.51 -4.39 -7.49
CA ARG A 252 -6.63 -5.22 -6.27
C ARG A 252 -5.92 -4.54 -5.12
N LEU A 253 -6.53 -4.61 -3.94
CA LEU A 253 -5.96 -4.04 -2.73
C LEU A 253 -4.77 -4.89 -2.27
N VAL A 254 -3.56 -4.31 -2.27
CA VAL A 254 -2.32 -4.98 -1.85
C VAL A 254 -1.86 -4.55 -0.47
N HIS A 255 -2.24 -3.36 -0.04
CA HIS A 255 -1.87 -2.81 1.26
C HIS A 255 -2.95 -1.90 1.80
N SER A 256 -3.21 -2.01 3.10
CA SER A 256 -4.07 -1.08 3.83
C SER A 256 -3.58 -0.94 5.26
N ARG A 257 -3.61 0.29 5.76
CA ARG A 257 -3.38 0.55 7.19
C ARG A 257 -4.13 1.79 7.65
N PRO A 258 -4.65 1.79 8.87
CA PRO A 258 -5.19 3.00 9.49
C PRO A 258 -4.07 3.99 9.80
N ILE A 259 -4.35 5.28 9.68
CA ILE A 259 -3.41 6.33 10.07
C ILE A 259 -3.50 6.54 11.58
N PRO A 260 -2.38 6.50 12.32
CA PRO A 260 -2.36 6.79 13.75
C PRO A 260 -3.01 8.13 14.08
N GLY A 261 -3.74 8.20 15.20
CA GLY A 261 -4.45 9.40 15.63
C GLY A 261 -5.79 9.66 14.95
N SER A 262 -6.19 8.86 13.96
CA SER A 262 -7.49 8.92 13.32
C SER A 262 -8.42 7.77 13.73
N ILE A 263 -7.99 6.93 14.67
CA ILE A 263 -8.73 5.74 15.12
C ILE A 263 -9.76 6.12 16.17
N TYR A 264 -10.97 5.59 16.03
CA TYR A 264 -12.07 5.75 16.97
C TYR A 264 -12.86 4.44 17.11
N HIS A 265 -13.65 4.32 18.17
CA HIS A 265 -14.46 3.13 18.43
C HIS A 265 -15.90 3.35 17.99
N ILE A 266 -16.43 2.43 17.20
CA ILE A 266 -17.85 2.39 16.84
C ILE A 266 -18.55 1.43 17.80
N HIS A 267 -19.35 1.98 18.73
CA HIS A 267 -19.98 1.21 19.80
C HIS A 267 -20.93 0.12 19.26
N ASN A 268 -21.73 0.43 18.26
CA ASN A 268 -22.70 -0.51 17.69
C ASN A 268 -22.02 -1.70 17.00
N LEU A 269 -20.79 -1.54 16.49
CA LEU A 269 -20.05 -2.57 15.78
C LEU A 269 -18.98 -3.26 16.64
N GLN A 270 -18.80 -2.83 17.88
CA GLN A 270 -17.73 -3.30 18.77
C GLN A 270 -16.35 -3.30 18.08
N ARG A 271 -16.11 -2.34 17.19
CA ARG A 271 -14.93 -2.29 16.33
C ARG A 271 -14.22 -0.94 16.39
N HIS A 272 -12.90 -0.98 16.36
CA HIS A 272 -12.08 0.21 16.13
C HIS A 272 -11.88 0.40 14.63
N VAL A 273 -12.17 1.60 14.15
CA VAL A 273 -11.96 2.03 12.76
C VAL A 273 -11.24 3.37 12.75
N ALA A 274 -10.81 3.81 11.59
CA ALA A 274 -10.15 5.10 11.43
C ALA A 274 -10.90 5.99 10.45
N THR A 275 -10.79 7.30 10.60
CA THR A 275 -11.24 8.24 9.57
C THR A 275 -10.22 8.41 8.45
N LYS A 276 -9.01 7.88 8.62
CA LYS A 276 -7.96 7.95 7.59
C LYS A 276 -7.30 6.60 7.40
N TYR A 277 -7.19 6.17 6.14
CA TYR A 277 -6.47 4.95 5.74
C TYR A 277 -5.50 5.24 4.63
N GLU A 278 -4.30 4.68 4.72
CA GLU A 278 -3.46 4.49 3.55
C GLU A 278 -3.86 3.20 2.88
N THR A 279 -4.22 3.26 1.60
CA THR A 279 -4.51 2.06 0.78
C THR A 279 -3.67 2.10 -0.47
N VAL A 280 -3.18 0.92 -0.89
CA VAL A 280 -2.45 0.76 -2.15
C VAL A 280 -3.10 -0.34 -2.98
N TRP A 281 -3.38 0.02 -4.20
CA TRP A 281 -4.06 -0.79 -5.19
C TRP A 281 -3.11 -1.06 -6.36
N ILE A 282 -2.98 -2.32 -6.77
CA ILE A 282 -2.20 -2.70 -7.96
C ILE A 282 -3.12 -3.27 -9.02
N ARG A 283 -2.77 -3.06 -10.27
CA ARG A 283 -3.47 -3.62 -11.40
C ARG A 283 -2.79 -4.91 -11.82
N GLU A 284 -3.58 -5.99 -11.90
CA GLU A 284 -3.18 -7.30 -12.43
C GLU A 284 -3.22 -7.33 -13.98
#